data_a704c13293a04ce2180c5e92c4f67f14
#
_entry.id   a704c13293a04ce2180c5e92c4f67f14
#
_cell.length_a   1.000
_cell.length_b   1.000
_cell.length_c   1.000
_cell.angle_alpha   90.00
_cell.angle_beta   90.00
_cell.angle_gamma   90.00
#
_symmetry.space_group_name_H-M   'P 1'
#
loop_
_entity.id
_entity.type
_entity.pdbx_description
1 polymer ?
#
loop_
_entity_poly.entity_id
_entity_poly.type
_entity_poly.pdbx_seq_one_letter_code
_entity_poly.pdbx_strand_id
1 'polypeptide(L)'
;MIVAQCLGLRVSEIVALKWGDFDFNNRVLLVQRSAVHCRVDFVKTEYSHDFVPLDDDLAKVLLNWKQQSCFQGDEDWVFPNPATEKPYWQEGIQKKHIKPAAEAAGLGTGIGWHTFRHTYRTLLDETGAPMKVQQELMRHASIQTTMNVYGQALSSTKRQANSKVVQMVLKPTVAVQTNEKGADVAAP
;
A
#
# COMPACT_ATOMS: atom_id res chain seq x y z
N MET A 1 0.20 3.16 7.39
CA MET A 1 -1.05 2.56 6.89
C MET A 1 -1.29 2.86 5.42
N ILE A 2 -1.10 4.10 4.94
CA ILE A 2 -1.28 4.51 3.53
C ILE A 2 -0.50 3.59 2.57
N VAL A 3 0.78 3.32 2.82
CA VAL A 3 1.59 2.42 1.99
C VAL A 3 0.97 1.02 1.85
N ALA A 4 0.41 0.48 2.94
CA ALA A 4 -0.25 -0.83 2.92
C ALA A 4 -1.51 -0.83 2.04
N GLN A 5 -2.28 0.26 2.05
CA GLN A 5 -3.50 0.42 1.26
C GLN A 5 -3.22 0.76 -0.21
N CYS A 6 -2.14 1.51 -0.50
CA CYS A 6 -1.84 1.96 -1.86
C CYS A 6 -0.98 0.98 -2.67
N LEU A 7 -0.18 0.15 -2.01
CA LEU A 7 0.74 -0.78 -2.67
C LEU A 7 0.42 -2.25 -2.40
N GLY A 8 -0.48 -2.54 -1.47
CA GLY A 8 -0.88 -3.90 -1.12
C GLY A 8 0.26 -4.79 -0.64
N LEU A 9 1.38 -4.23 -0.19
CA LEU A 9 2.54 -4.98 0.30
C LEU A 9 2.21 -5.77 1.56
N ARG A 10 2.96 -6.86 1.78
CA ARG A 10 2.90 -7.56 3.08
C ARG A 10 3.52 -6.69 4.16
N VAL A 11 2.98 -6.76 5.38
CA VAL A 11 3.51 -5.95 6.49
C VAL A 11 5.01 -6.18 6.73
N SER A 12 5.49 -7.42 6.57
CA SER A 12 6.92 -7.75 6.68
C SER A 12 7.78 -7.04 5.63
N GLU A 13 7.24 -6.79 4.44
CA GLU A 13 7.89 -6.03 3.38
C GLU A 13 7.87 -4.53 3.70
N ILE A 14 6.73 -3.99 4.16
CA ILE A 14 6.57 -2.57 4.50
C ILE A 14 7.55 -2.14 5.58
N VAL A 15 7.66 -2.90 6.67
CA VAL A 15 8.55 -2.52 7.77
C VAL A 15 10.03 -2.69 7.41
N ALA A 16 10.36 -3.39 6.32
CA ALA A 16 11.71 -3.59 5.82
C ALA A 16 12.09 -2.66 4.65
N LEU A 17 11.26 -1.65 4.35
CA LEU A 17 11.57 -0.65 3.33
C LEU A 17 12.65 0.31 3.81
N LYS A 18 13.61 0.59 2.93
CA LYS A 18 14.61 1.64 3.08
C LYS A 18 14.34 2.75 2.06
N TRP A 19 14.85 3.95 2.33
CA TRP A 19 14.69 5.06 1.38
C TRP A 19 15.37 4.79 0.04
N GLY A 20 16.50 4.08 0.01
CA GLY A 20 17.19 3.67 -1.22
C GLY A 20 16.42 2.65 -2.08
N ASP A 21 15.31 2.07 -1.58
CA ASP A 21 14.44 1.21 -2.38
C ASP A 21 13.53 2.00 -3.33
N PHE A 22 13.39 3.31 -3.12
CA PHE A 22 12.52 4.18 -3.89
C PHE A 22 13.28 4.93 -4.97
N ASP A 23 13.01 4.62 -6.22
CA ASP A 23 13.39 5.47 -7.34
C ASP A 23 12.24 6.47 -7.63
N PHE A 24 12.31 7.62 -6.98
CA PHE A 24 11.30 8.67 -7.15
C PHE A 24 11.32 9.30 -8.55
N ASN A 25 12.42 9.22 -9.29
CA ASN A 25 12.53 9.76 -10.65
C ASN A 25 11.80 8.85 -11.65
N ASN A 26 12.07 7.54 -11.57
CA ASN A 26 11.44 6.55 -12.44
C ASN A 26 10.08 6.06 -11.93
N ARG A 27 9.65 6.52 -10.74
CA ARG A 27 8.39 6.12 -10.10
C ARG A 27 8.29 4.62 -9.87
N VAL A 28 9.30 4.07 -9.21
CA VAL A 28 9.41 2.64 -8.95
C VAL A 28 9.86 2.40 -7.50
N LEU A 29 9.30 1.39 -6.87
CA LEU A 29 9.73 0.84 -5.59
C LEU A 29 10.29 -0.56 -5.83
N LEU A 30 11.52 -0.82 -5.37
CA LEU A 30 12.11 -2.15 -5.34
C LEU A 30 11.82 -2.82 -3.99
N VAL A 31 11.03 -3.89 -4.00
CA VAL A 31 10.76 -4.68 -2.79
C VAL A 31 11.70 -5.88 -2.76
N GLN A 32 12.72 -5.83 -1.94
CA GLN A 32 13.80 -6.83 -1.91
C GLN A 32 14.05 -7.45 -0.53
N ARG A 33 13.38 -6.95 0.52
CA ARG A 33 13.56 -7.40 1.90
C ARG A 33 12.23 -7.65 2.59
N SER A 34 12.29 -8.47 3.62
CA SER A 34 11.19 -8.64 4.59
C SER A 34 11.75 -8.67 6.00
N ALA A 35 10.99 -8.17 6.97
CA ALA A 35 11.37 -8.22 8.36
C ALA A 35 10.28 -8.94 9.18
N VAL A 36 10.71 -9.95 9.93
CA VAL A 36 9.85 -10.70 10.85
C VAL A 36 10.52 -10.68 12.23
N HIS A 37 9.80 -10.24 13.26
CA HIS A 37 10.35 -10.08 14.62
C HIS A 37 11.67 -9.28 14.66
N CYS A 38 11.73 -8.18 13.89
CA CYS A 38 12.92 -7.33 13.72
C CYS A 38 14.14 -8.05 13.08
N ARG A 39 14.00 -9.26 12.58
CA ARG A 39 14.99 -9.93 11.74
C ARG A 39 14.69 -9.60 10.28
N VAL A 40 15.70 -9.06 9.61
CA VAL A 40 15.61 -8.71 8.18
C VAL A 40 16.24 -9.83 7.37
N ASP A 41 15.44 -10.39 6.46
CA ASP A 41 15.91 -11.37 5.47
C ASP A 41 15.74 -10.78 4.07
N PHE A 42 16.70 -11.04 3.19
CA PHE A 42 16.51 -10.82 1.76
C PHE A 42 15.54 -11.85 1.22
N VAL A 43 14.69 -11.44 0.31
CA VAL A 43 13.73 -12.34 -0.34
C VAL A 43 14.51 -13.36 -1.17
N LYS A 44 14.30 -14.66 -0.88
CA LYS A 44 15.19 -15.79 -1.22
C LYS A 44 15.33 -16.16 -2.70
N THR A 45 14.75 -15.45 -3.66
CA THR A 45 14.83 -15.82 -5.06
C THR A 45 15.18 -14.63 -5.95
N GLU A 46 16.00 -14.83 -6.98
CA GLU A 46 16.31 -13.83 -8.02
C GLU A 46 15.04 -13.27 -8.69
N TYR A 47 13.93 -14.00 -8.66
CA TYR A 47 12.60 -13.56 -9.10
C TYR A 47 11.86 -12.66 -8.09
N SER A 48 12.45 -12.36 -6.95
CA SER A 48 11.81 -11.58 -5.87
C SER A 48 12.20 -10.12 -5.87
N HIS A 49 13.05 -9.66 -6.77
CA HIS A 49 13.26 -8.25 -7.06
C HIS A 49 12.06 -7.74 -7.86
N ASP A 50 10.94 -7.54 -7.18
CA ASP A 50 9.73 -7.03 -7.82
C ASP A 50 9.69 -5.52 -7.75
N PHE A 51 9.69 -4.92 -8.93
CA PHE A 51 9.43 -3.49 -9.08
C PHE A 51 7.94 -3.22 -8.99
N VAL A 52 7.56 -2.41 -8.01
CA VAL A 52 6.19 -1.95 -7.83
C VAL A 52 6.10 -0.52 -8.36
N PRO A 53 5.16 -0.21 -9.28
CA PRO A 53 4.98 1.15 -9.76
C PRO A 53 4.52 2.07 -8.63
N LEU A 54 5.15 3.23 -8.51
CA LEU A 54 4.86 4.26 -7.54
C LEU A 54 4.04 5.37 -8.20
N ASP A 55 2.87 5.65 -7.65
CA ASP A 55 2.02 6.76 -8.08
C ASP A 55 2.60 8.11 -7.63
N ASP A 56 2.38 9.16 -8.42
CA ASP A 56 2.92 10.50 -8.16
C ASP A 56 2.41 11.10 -6.84
N ASP A 57 1.13 10.92 -6.52
CA ASP A 57 0.57 11.46 -5.29
C ASP A 57 1.09 10.69 -4.06
N LEU A 58 1.24 9.37 -4.18
CA LEU A 58 1.88 8.57 -3.13
C LEU A 58 3.36 8.93 -2.96
N ALA A 59 4.09 9.19 -4.06
CA ALA A 59 5.48 9.64 -4.01
C ALA A 59 5.61 10.97 -3.24
N LYS A 60 4.71 11.94 -3.48
CA LYS A 60 4.68 13.22 -2.74
C LYS A 60 4.46 13.00 -1.24
N VAL A 61 3.52 12.11 -0.87
CA VAL A 61 3.26 11.76 0.54
C VAL A 61 4.50 11.17 1.19
N LEU A 62 5.21 10.27 0.51
CA LEU A 62 6.42 9.65 1.01
C LEU A 62 7.58 10.64 1.13
N LEU A 63 7.76 11.53 0.15
CA LEU A 63 8.78 12.59 0.20
C LEU A 63 8.51 13.57 1.36
N ASN A 64 7.25 13.96 1.58
CA ASN A 64 6.89 14.77 2.74
C ASN A 64 7.17 14.04 4.06
N TRP A 65 6.89 12.73 4.13
CA TRP A 65 7.26 11.92 5.28
C TRP A 65 8.79 11.85 5.47
N LYS A 66 9.57 11.66 4.39
CA LYS A 66 11.04 11.67 4.44
C LYS A 66 11.57 12.98 5.06
N GLN A 67 11.03 14.13 4.65
CA GLN A 67 11.43 15.44 5.19
C GLN A 67 11.13 15.62 6.67
N GLN A 68 10.08 14.97 7.19
CA GLN A 68 9.70 15.01 8.60
C GLN A 68 10.42 13.99 9.47
N SER A 69 11.07 13.00 8.84
CA SER A 69 11.80 11.94 9.53
C SER A 69 13.19 12.41 9.95
N CYS A 70 13.67 11.93 11.10
CA CYS A 70 15.07 12.07 11.48
C CYS A 70 15.99 11.10 10.69
N PHE A 71 15.42 10.14 9.98
CA PHE A 71 16.10 9.09 9.22
C PHE A 71 15.81 9.31 7.73
N GLN A 72 16.75 9.90 7.00
CA GLN A 72 16.55 10.35 5.63
C GLN A 72 17.56 9.75 4.62
N GLY A 73 18.60 9.06 5.10
CA GLY A 73 19.60 8.42 4.26
C GLY A 73 19.04 7.23 3.49
N ASP A 74 19.67 6.89 2.36
CA ASP A 74 19.19 5.78 1.53
C ASP A 74 19.24 4.43 2.26
N GLU A 75 20.15 4.26 3.21
CA GLU A 75 20.25 3.07 4.05
C GLU A 75 19.31 3.10 5.26
N ASP A 76 18.65 4.22 5.51
CA ASP A 76 17.72 4.35 6.63
C ASP A 76 16.38 3.67 6.33
N TRP A 77 15.76 3.15 7.38
CA TRP A 77 14.42 2.59 7.28
C TRP A 77 13.37 3.68 7.10
N VAL A 78 12.41 3.45 6.24
CA VAL A 78 11.27 4.38 6.04
C VAL A 78 10.41 4.48 7.29
N PHE A 79 10.30 3.37 8.03
CA PHE A 79 9.51 3.27 9.26
C PHE A 79 10.35 2.68 10.41
N PRO A 80 11.36 3.42 10.91
CA PRO A 80 12.19 2.93 12.02
C PRO A 80 11.43 3.04 13.35
N ASN A 81 11.78 2.15 14.26
CA ASN A 81 11.49 2.35 15.67
C ASN A 81 12.48 3.40 16.21
N PRO A 82 12.03 4.58 16.66
CA PRO A 82 12.95 5.66 17.06
C PRO A 82 13.81 5.31 18.29
N ALA A 83 13.40 4.33 19.10
CA ALA A 83 14.18 3.92 20.27
C ALA A 83 15.29 2.92 19.94
N THR A 84 15.16 2.16 18.84
CA THR A 84 16.10 1.09 18.50
C THR A 84 16.76 1.25 17.14
N GLU A 85 16.30 2.21 16.35
CA GLU A 85 16.72 2.47 14.96
C GLU A 85 16.56 1.26 14.02
N LYS A 86 15.79 0.26 14.46
CA LYS A 86 15.51 -0.98 13.73
C LYS A 86 14.11 -0.93 13.10
N PRO A 87 13.78 -1.83 12.16
CA PRO A 87 12.42 -1.97 11.67
C PRO A 87 11.42 -2.11 12.82
N TYR A 88 10.28 -1.46 12.70
CA TYR A 88 9.22 -1.59 13.71
C TYR A 88 8.74 -3.05 13.81
N TRP A 89 8.45 -3.47 15.03
CA TRP A 89 7.74 -4.73 15.25
C TRP A 89 6.26 -4.55 14.89
N GLN A 90 5.86 -5.23 13.82
CA GLN A 90 4.54 -5.08 13.20
C GLN A 90 3.35 -5.31 14.16
N GLU A 91 3.48 -6.28 15.09
CA GLU A 91 2.44 -6.53 16.10
C GLU A 91 2.32 -5.38 17.10
N GLY A 92 3.44 -4.73 17.42
CA GLY A 92 3.45 -3.54 18.28
C GLY A 92 2.64 -2.40 17.67
N ILE A 93 2.82 -2.13 16.37
CA ILE A 93 2.03 -1.12 15.64
C ILE A 93 0.55 -1.54 15.63
N GLN A 94 0.26 -2.81 15.36
CA GLN A 94 -1.12 -3.28 15.33
C GLN A 94 -1.82 -3.10 16.67
N LYS A 95 -1.17 -3.50 17.77
CA LYS A 95 -1.75 -3.41 19.13
C LYS A 95 -1.87 -1.98 19.62
N LYS A 96 -0.84 -1.13 19.39
CA LYS A 96 -0.76 0.21 19.97
C LYS A 96 -1.44 1.29 19.14
N HIS A 97 -1.60 1.10 17.82
CA HIS A 97 -2.08 2.15 16.93
C HIS A 97 -3.27 1.71 16.08
N ILE A 98 -3.19 0.54 15.38
CA ILE A 98 -4.24 0.15 14.44
C ILE A 98 -5.53 -0.23 15.17
N LYS A 99 -5.44 -1.13 16.16
CA LYS A 99 -6.63 -1.57 16.91
C LYS A 99 -7.34 -0.44 17.65
N PRO A 100 -6.64 0.40 18.45
CA PRO A 100 -7.31 1.51 19.13
C PRO A 100 -7.94 2.51 18.14
N ALA A 101 -7.29 2.80 17.01
CA ALA A 101 -7.83 3.68 15.98
C ALA A 101 -9.08 3.08 15.32
N ALA A 102 -9.10 1.77 15.07
CA ALA A 102 -10.26 1.08 14.50
C ALA A 102 -11.44 1.06 15.48
N GLU A 103 -11.18 0.83 16.76
CA GLU A 103 -12.19 0.88 17.81
C GLU A 103 -12.78 2.30 17.94
N ALA A 104 -11.93 3.32 17.98
CA ALA A 104 -12.37 4.72 18.03
C ALA A 104 -13.18 5.15 16.80
N ALA A 105 -12.92 4.54 15.65
CA ALA A 105 -13.67 4.75 14.41
C ALA A 105 -14.94 3.87 14.31
N GLY A 106 -15.27 3.05 15.31
CA GLY A 106 -16.43 2.15 15.29
C GLY A 106 -16.32 0.97 14.33
N LEU A 107 -15.11 0.64 13.86
CA LEU A 107 -14.85 -0.44 12.91
C LEU A 107 -14.64 -1.81 13.58
N GLY A 108 -14.69 -1.87 14.90
CA GLY A 108 -14.48 -3.09 15.70
C GLY A 108 -13.03 -3.51 15.78
N THR A 109 -12.78 -4.71 16.39
CA THR A 109 -11.44 -5.20 16.74
C THR A 109 -10.75 -6.01 15.64
N GLY A 110 -11.46 -6.35 14.56
CA GLY A 110 -10.99 -7.24 13.49
C GLY A 110 -9.99 -6.60 12.51
N ILE A 111 -9.76 -5.28 12.61
CA ILE A 111 -8.86 -4.55 11.71
C ILE A 111 -7.40 -4.86 12.03
N GLY A 112 -6.66 -5.27 11.00
CA GLY A 112 -5.23 -5.57 11.11
C GLY A 112 -4.51 -5.33 9.78
N TRP A 113 -3.23 -5.68 9.73
CA TRP A 113 -2.40 -5.49 8.54
C TRP A 113 -2.95 -6.18 7.28
N HIS A 114 -3.50 -7.39 7.45
CA HIS A 114 -4.11 -8.11 6.32
C HIS A 114 -5.35 -7.42 5.78
N THR A 115 -6.10 -6.70 6.61
CA THR A 115 -7.27 -5.92 6.20
C THR A 115 -6.89 -4.88 5.14
N PHE A 116 -5.79 -4.14 5.33
CA PHE A 116 -5.33 -3.15 4.35
C PHE A 116 -4.98 -3.80 3.01
N ARG A 117 -4.31 -4.96 3.03
CA ARG A 117 -3.99 -5.68 1.81
C ARG A 117 -5.23 -6.27 1.13
N HIS A 118 -6.21 -6.74 1.90
CA HIS A 118 -7.51 -7.17 1.36
C HIS A 118 -8.28 -6.01 0.75
N THR A 119 -8.28 -4.84 1.42
CA THR A 119 -8.89 -3.61 0.89
C THR A 119 -8.23 -3.22 -0.45
N TYR A 120 -6.89 -3.24 -0.53
CA TYR A 120 -6.18 -2.97 -1.77
C TYR A 120 -6.64 -3.90 -2.90
N ARG A 121 -6.80 -5.20 -2.62
CA ARG A 121 -7.30 -6.16 -3.61
C ARG A 121 -8.73 -5.80 -4.06
N THR A 122 -9.63 -5.51 -3.10
CA THR A 122 -11.01 -5.12 -3.43
C THR A 122 -11.04 -3.87 -4.31
N LEU A 123 -10.24 -2.87 -3.98
CA LEU A 123 -10.12 -1.66 -4.80
C LEU A 123 -9.54 -1.95 -6.19
N LEU A 124 -8.60 -2.90 -6.32
CA LEU A 124 -8.13 -3.35 -7.64
C LEU A 124 -9.24 -4.04 -8.44
N ASP A 125 -10.07 -4.87 -7.81
CA ASP A 125 -11.23 -5.48 -8.46
C ASP A 125 -12.17 -4.40 -9.01
N GLU A 126 -12.45 -3.35 -8.23
CA GLU A 126 -13.29 -2.22 -8.64
C GLU A 126 -12.70 -1.41 -9.81
N THR A 127 -11.37 -1.39 -9.97
CA THR A 127 -10.75 -0.74 -11.14
C THR A 127 -10.97 -1.51 -12.45
N GLY A 128 -11.49 -2.72 -12.39
CA GLY A 128 -11.58 -3.61 -13.55
C GLY A 128 -10.22 -4.12 -14.04
N ALA A 129 -9.17 -4.06 -13.23
CA ALA A 129 -7.84 -4.53 -13.60
C ALA A 129 -7.87 -6.03 -13.93
N PRO A 130 -7.22 -6.48 -15.02
CA PRO A 130 -7.15 -7.90 -15.34
C PRO A 130 -6.55 -8.73 -14.18
N MET A 131 -7.06 -9.94 -13.97
CA MET A 131 -6.62 -10.82 -12.86
C MET A 131 -5.10 -11.03 -12.83
N LYS A 132 -4.45 -11.09 -13.97
CA LYS A 132 -2.99 -11.20 -14.08
C LYS A 132 -2.27 -9.96 -13.52
N VAL A 133 -2.79 -8.76 -13.80
CA VAL A 133 -2.26 -7.50 -13.26
C VAL A 133 -2.45 -7.44 -11.75
N GLN A 134 -3.63 -7.82 -11.26
CA GLN A 134 -3.89 -7.88 -9.82
C GLN A 134 -2.94 -8.85 -9.12
N GLN A 135 -2.73 -10.05 -9.68
CA GLN A 135 -1.83 -11.05 -9.15
C GLN A 135 -0.39 -10.54 -9.04
N GLU A 136 0.08 -9.85 -10.08
CA GLU A 136 1.43 -9.29 -10.10
C GLU A 136 1.58 -8.13 -9.10
N LEU A 137 0.60 -7.21 -9.03
CA LEU A 137 0.59 -6.12 -8.06
C LEU A 137 0.51 -6.64 -6.62
N MET A 138 -0.26 -7.72 -6.39
CA MET A 138 -0.34 -8.39 -5.10
C MET A 138 0.90 -9.23 -4.79
N ARG A 139 1.79 -9.46 -5.75
CA ARG A 139 2.99 -10.28 -5.60
C ARG A 139 2.69 -11.66 -5.01
N HIS A 140 1.67 -12.33 -5.57
CA HIS A 140 1.29 -13.68 -5.19
C HIS A 140 2.13 -14.70 -5.93
N ALA A 141 2.89 -15.52 -5.20
CA ALA A 141 3.86 -16.47 -5.74
C ALA A 141 3.24 -17.68 -6.49
N SER A 142 1.94 -17.88 -6.45
CA SER A 142 1.33 -19.08 -7.02
C SER A 142 0.50 -18.78 -8.26
N ILE A 143 1.07 -18.94 -9.40
CA ILE A 143 0.62 -19.52 -10.66
C ILE A 143 1.85 -19.56 -11.59
N GLN A 144 2.73 -20.47 -11.32
CA GLN A 144 4.07 -20.45 -11.92
C GLN A 144 4.23 -21.37 -13.12
N THR A 145 3.18 -21.89 -13.74
CA THR A 145 3.44 -22.95 -14.74
C THR A 145 3.00 -22.65 -16.17
N THR A 146 2.37 -21.52 -16.50
CA THR A 146 1.84 -21.42 -17.86
C THR A 146 1.97 -20.07 -18.59
N MET A 147 2.60 -19.02 -18.05
CA MET A 147 2.55 -17.69 -18.68
C MET A 147 3.87 -16.93 -18.81
N ASN A 148 4.95 -17.57 -19.17
CA ASN A 148 6.23 -16.89 -19.47
C ASN A 148 6.24 -16.06 -20.77
N VAL A 149 5.13 -15.87 -21.46
CA VAL A 149 5.10 -15.27 -22.80
C VAL A 149 4.67 -13.78 -22.82
N TYR A 150 4.11 -13.22 -21.74
CA TYR A 150 3.55 -11.87 -21.75
C TYR A 150 4.26 -10.85 -20.80
N GLY A 151 5.49 -11.09 -20.42
CA GLY A 151 6.15 -10.39 -19.31
C GLY A 151 6.43 -8.89 -19.46
N GLN A 152 6.39 -8.28 -20.65
CA GLN A 152 6.82 -6.89 -20.83
C GLN A 152 5.70 -5.85 -21.08
N ALA A 153 4.53 -6.27 -21.54
CA ALA A 153 3.43 -5.33 -21.85
C ALA A 153 2.70 -4.77 -20.62
N LEU A 154 3.07 -5.20 -19.42
CA LEU A 154 2.28 -5.01 -18.20
C LEU A 154 2.67 -3.80 -17.34
N SER A 155 3.79 -3.12 -17.62
CA SER A 155 4.24 -2.05 -16.72
C SER A 155 3.31 -0.82 -16.76
N SER A 156 2.80 -0.44 -17.92
CA SER A 156 1.85 0.67 -18.05
C SER A 156 0.50 0.34 -17.42
N THR A 157 -0.01 -0.88 -17.66
CA THR A 157 -1.28 -1.36 -17.08
C THR A 157 -1.20 -1.48 -15.56
N LYS A 158 -0.09 -2.00 -15.03
CA LYS A 158 0.17 -2.04 -13.58
C LYS A 158 0.19 -0.64 -12.98
N ARG A 159 0.87 0.29 -13.62
CA ARG A 159 0.94 1.70 -13.19
C ARG A 159 -0.45 2.33 -13.15
N GLN A 160 -1.22 2.20 -14.22
CA GLN A 160 -2.58 2.73 -14.29
C GLN A 160 -3.50 2.14 -13.21
N ALA A 161 -3.48 0.82 -13.01
CA ALA A 161 -4.27 0.17 -11.98
C ALA A 161 -3.86 0.64 -10.57
N ASN A 162 -2.56 0.72 -10.28
CA ASN A 162 -2.07 1.19 -8.99
C ASN A 162 -2.43 2.66 -8.75
N SER A 163 -2.30 3.53 -9.77
CA SER A 163 -2.70 4.94 -9.67
C SER A 163 -4.18 5.11 -9.34
N LYS A 164 -5.07 4.27 -9.91
CA LYS A 164 -6.50 4.30 -9.57
C LYS A 164 -6.74 3.98 -8.09
N VAL A 165 -6.06 2.97 -7.55
CA VAL A 165 -6.17 2.63 -6.11
C VAL A 165 -5.66 3.78 -5.23
N VAL A 166 -4.50 4.36 -5.58
CA VAL A 166 -3.96 5.51 -4.86
C VAL A 166 -4.96 6.67 -4.86
N GLN A 167 -5.60 6.95 -6.00
CA GLN A 167 -6.63 8.00 -6.09
C GLN A 167 -7.83 7.70 -5.20
N MET A 168 -8.32 6.46 -5.15
CA MET A 168 -9.43 6.07 -4.26
C MET A 168 -9.06 6.23 -2.78
N VAL A 169 -7.82 5.95 -2.41
CA VAL A 169 -7.33 6.07 -1.03
C VAL A 169 -7.04 7.51 -0.62
N LEU A 170 -6.37 8.27 -1.49
CA LEU A 170 -5.93 9.65 -1.17
C LEU A 170 -6.97 10.71 -1.52
N LYS A 171 -7.87 10.44 -2.44
CA LYS A 171 -8.95 11.35 -2.88
C LYS A 171 -10.30 10.64 -2.81
N PRO A 172 -10.79 10.26 -1.62
CA PRO A 172 -12.08 9.61 -1.50
C PRO A 172 -13.17 10.54 -2.01
N THR A 173 -13.96 10.08 -2.99
CA THR A 173 -15.13 10.80 -3.47
C THR A 173 -16.17 10.76 -2.35
N VAL A 174 -16.35 11.86 -1.63
CA VAL A 174 -17.50 12.04 -0.73
C VAL A 174 -18.71 12.22 -1.64
N ALA A 175 -19.42 11.14 -1.90
CA ALA A 175 -20.76 11.20 -2.48
C ALA A 175 -21.70 11.77 -1.41
N VAL A 176 -21.79 13.09 -1.34
CA VAL A 176 -22.87 13.76 -0.61
C VAL A 176 -24.13 13.53 -1.43
N GLN A 177 -24.93 12.55 -1.05
CA GLN A 177 -26.32 12.47 -1.49
C GLN A 177 -27.07 13.61 -0.81
N THR A 178 -27.18 14.75 -1.49
CA THR A 178 -28.18 15.76 -1.15
C THR A 178 -29.55 15.20 -1.50
N ASN A 179 -30.24 14.66 -0.52
CA ASN A 179 -31.67 14.40 -0.59
C ASN A 179 -32.41 15.75 -0.58
N GLU A 180 -32.57 16.36 -1.72
CA GLU A 180 -33.58 17.39 -1.91
C GLU A 180 -34.94 16.71 -1.98
N LYS A 181 -35.57 16.52 -0.82
CA LYS A 181 -37.00 16.36 -0.75
C LYS A 181 -37.64 17.74 -0.89
N GLY A 182 -38.03 18.08 -2.10
CA GLY A 182 -38.96 19.19 -2.35
C GLY A 182 -40.26 18.94 -1.59
N ALA A 183 -40.53 19.79 -0.62
CA ALA A 183 -41.85 19.90 -0.01
C ALA A 183 -42.59 20.99 -0.77
N ASP A 184 -43.38 20.60 -1.76
CA ASP A 184 -44.47 21.41 -2.27
C ASP A 184 -45.61 21.39 -1.23
N VAL A 185 -45.76 22.50 -0.53
CA VAL A 185 -46.95 22.79 0.26
C VAL A 185 -47.73 23.83 -0.51
N ALA A 186 -48.75 23.36 -1.22
CA ALA A 186 -49.81 24.22 -1.69
C ALA A 186 -50.67 24.69 -0.49
N ALA A 187 -50.86 25.96 -0.36
CA ALA A 187 -51.84 26.56 0.53
C ALA A 187 -53.07 27.01 -0.25
N PRO A 188 -54.24 26.99 0.37
CA PRO A 188 -55.53 27.40 -0.24
C PRO A 188 -55.64 28.88 -0.47
#